data_2d4f52989c2e40278c7fac4594d1b776
#
_entry.id   2d4f52989c2e40278c7fac4594d1b776
#
_cell.length_a   1.000
_cell.length_b   1.000
_cell.length_c   1.000
_cell.angle_alpha   90.00
_cell.angle_beta   90.00
_cell.angle_gamma   90.00
#
_symmetry.space_group_name_H-M   'P 1'
#
loop_
_entity.id
_entity.type
_entity.pdbx_description
1 polymer ?
#
loop_
_entity_poly.entity_id
_entity_poly.type
_entity_poly.pdbx_seq_one_letter_code
_entity_poly.pdbx_strand_id
1 'polypeptide(L)'
;MSQHFDELETRSPEAREGALMARLPGLIAHAIDKAPGWRERLAGLAPGDISSRKALAALPVLRKGDLKDIQQARPPFGGLTTVEPGRLGRLFMSPGPIFDPEGAGDDPWRVARALHAAGIRPGDVVQNCFGYHL
;
A
#
# COMPACT_ATOMS: atom_id res chain seq x y z
N MET A 1 21.35 17.88 -12.98
CA MET A 1 20.40 16.83 -12.64
C MET A 1 19.68 17.27 -11.37
N SER A 2 18.37 17.01 -11.26
CA SER A 2 17.60 17.36 -10.06
C SER A 2 18.13 16.60 -8.84
N GLN A 3 18.33 17.31 -7.71
CA GLN A 3 18.72 16.71 -6.43
C GLN A 3 17.57 15.87 -5.85
N HIS A 4 16.32 16.17 -6.23
CA HIS A 4 15.11 15.51 -5.74
C HIS A 4 14.41 14.76 -6.89
N PHE A 5 13.72 13.68 -6.56
CA PHE A 5 12.93 12.90 -7.51
C PHE A 5 11.76 13.73 -8.06
N ASP A 6 11.06 14.43 -7.19
CA ASP A 6 9.94 15.30 -7.54
C ASP A 6 9.79 16.46 -6.52
N GLU A 7 8.90 17.42 -6.85
CA GLU A 7 8.61 18.58 -6.02
C GLU A 7 7.99 18.21 -4.66
N LEU A 8 7.39 17.03 -4.54
CA LEU A 8 6.79 16.59 -3.29
C LEU A 8 7.82 16.35 -2.18
N GLU A 9 9.09 16.15 -2.54
CA GLU A 9 10.17 15.96 -1.56
C GLU A 9 10.58 17.27 -0.88
N THR A 10 10.34 18.42 -1.52
CA THR A 10 10.75 19.74 -1.01
C THR A 10 9.70 20.43 -0.15
N ARG A 11 8.52 19.82 0.02
CA ARG A 11 7.44 20.36 0.85
C ARG A 11 7.84 20.46 2.32
N SER A 12 7.33 21.49 3.01
CA SER A 12 7.46 21.56 4.47
C SER A 12 6.81 20.36 5.16
N PRO A 13 7.22 20.00 6.39
CA PRO A 13 6.57 18.95 7.17
C PRO A 13 5.06 19.16 7.31
N GLU A 14 4.62 20.41 7.55
CA GLU A 14 3.23 20.77 7.72
C GLU A 14 2.42 20.57 6.43
N ALA A 15 2.97 21.02 5.29
CA ALA A 15 2.33 20.82 3.98
C ALA A 15 2.23 19.34 3.62
N ARG A 16 3.24 18.54 3.97
CA ARG A 16 3.22 17.08 3.78
C ARG A 16 2.16 16.43 4.65
N GLU A 17 2.13 16.77 5.94
CA GLU A 17 1.16 16.24 6.90
C GLU A 17 -0.27 16.58 6.48
N GLY A 18 -0.54 17.84 6.16
CA GLY A 18 -1.87 18.29 5.71
C GLY A 18 -2.32 17.53 4.46
N ALA A 19 -1.44 17.37 3.46
CA ALA A 19 -1.75 16.63 2.24
C ALA A 19 -2.01 15.13 2.50
N LEU A 20 -1.30 14.50 3.44
CA LEU A 20 -1.53 13.11 3.81
C LEU A 20 -2.88 12.94 4.52
N MET A 21 -3.16 13.78 5.51
CA MET A 21 -4.41 13.71 6.27
C MET A 21 -5.62 14.00 5.40
N ALA A 22 -5.54 14.93 4.46
CA ALA A 22 -6.62 15.23 3.52
C ALA A 22 -6.97 14.04 2.58
N ARG A 23 -6.05 13.12 2.34
CA ARG A 23 -6.27 11.94 1.49
C ARG A 23 -6.83 10.74 2.25
N LEU A 24 -6.70 10.68 3.56
CA LEU A 24 -7.12 9.52 4.37
C LEU A 24 -8.61 9.19 4.22
N PRO A 25 -9.56 10.16 4.31
CA PRO A 25 -10.99 9.86 4.16
C PRO A 25 -11.30 9.16 2.85
N GLY A 26 -10.73 9.63 1.73
CA GLY A 26 -10.91 9.03 0.42
C GLY A 26 -10.33 7.61 0.32
N LEU A 27 -9.15 7.38 0.92
CA LEU A 27 -8.54 6.06 0.97
C LEU A 27 -9.40 5.06 1.76
N ILE A 28 -9.89 5.46 2.93
CA ILE A 28 -10.75 4.63 3.78
C ILE A 28 -12.08 4.33 3.07
N ALA A 29 -12.70 5.34 2.46
CA ALA A 29 -13.93 5.16 1.68
C ALA A 29 -13.73 4.16 0.53
N HIS A 30 -12.62 4.29 -0.22
CA HIS A 30 -12.28 3.36 -1.30
C HIS A 30 -12.07 1.93 -0.78
N ALA A 31 -11.35 1.74 0.33
CA ALA A 31 -11.13 0.43 0.92
C ALA A 31 -12.46 -0.22 1.37
N ILE A 32 -13.33 0.54 2.02
CA ILE A 32 -14.66 0.06 2.44
C ILE A 32 -15.56 -0.31 1.23
N ASP A 33 -15.52 0.52 0.17
CA ASP A 33 -16.34 0.28 -1.02
C ASP A 33 -15.87 -0.95 -1.82
N LYS A 34 -14.57 -1.07 -2.06
CA LYS A 34 -14.01 -2.05 -3.00
C LYS A 34 -13.53 -3.35 -2.37
N ALA A 35 -13.21 -3.38 -1.08
CA ALA A 35 -12.63 -4.54 -0.43
C ALA A 35 -13.52 -5.04 0.73
N PRO A 36 -14.25 -6.16 0.54
CA PRO A 36 -15.16 -6.69 1.56
C PRO A 36 -14.51 -6.94 2.92
N GLY A 37 -13.27 -7.42 2.95
CA GLY A 37 -12.53 -7.65 4.18
C GLY A 37 -12.23 -6.36 4.95
N TRP A 38 -11.97 -5.25 4.24
CA TRP A 38 -11.83 -3.94 4.88
C TRP A 38 -13.18 -3.37 5.33
N ARG A 39 -14.24 -3.56 4.55
CA ARG A 39 -15.60 -3.16 4.95
C ARG A 39 -16.00 -3.79 6.27
N GLU A 40 -15.73 -5.08 6.45
CA GLU A 40 -16.03 -5.80 7.69
C GLU A 40 -15.20 -5.30 8.87
N ARG A 41 -13.89 -5.12 8.66
CA ARG A 41 -12.96 -4.66 9.72
C ARG A 41 -13.19 -3.22 10.15
N LEU A 42 -13.66 -2.37 9.26
CA LEU A 42 -13.93 -0.95 9.47
C LEU A 42 -15.43 -0.66 9.64
N ALA A 43 -16.23 -1.68 9.95
CA ALA A 43 -17.67 -1.53 10.13
C ALA A 43 -17.98 -0.49 11.22
N GLY A 44 -18.92 0.40 10.92
CA GLY A 44 -19.34 1.48 11.84
C GLY A 44 -18.44 2.72 11.82
N LEU A 45 -17.34 2.74 11.05
CA LEU A 45 -16.51 3.92 10.89
C LEU A 45 -17.01 4.81 9.75
N ALA A 46 -17.12 6.11 10.02
CA ALA A 46 -17.35 7.10 8.98
C ALA A 46 -15.99 7.52 8.39
N PRO A 47 -15.74 7.32 7.09
CA PRO A 47 -14.45 7.67 6.48
C PRO A 47 -14.02 9.11 6.74
N GLY A 48 -14.96 10.06 6.77
CA GLY A 48 -14.70 11.48 7.03
C GLY A 48 -14.10 11.79 8.41
N ASP A 49 -14.31 10.91 9.38
CA ASP A 49 -13.77 11.08 10.73
C ASP A 49 -12.26 10.74 10.81
N ILE A 50 -11.73 10.03 9.81
CA ILE A 50 -10.32 9.62 9.79
C ILE A 50 -9.49 10.68 9.05
N SER A 51 -9.36 11.85 9.66
CA SER A 51 -8.64 13.01 9.09
C SER A 51 -7.45 13.47 9.93
N SER A 52 -7.02 12.67 10.92
CA SER A 52 -5.91 13.00 11.81
C SER A 52 -5.12 11.75 12.21
N ARG A 53 -3.87 11.95 12.68
CA ARG A 53 -3.06 10.85 13.24
C ARG A 53 -3.73 10.17 14.43
N LYS A 54 -4.42 10.92 15.28
CA LYS A 54 -5.15 10.37 16.42
C LYS A 54 -6.28 9.43 15.95
N ALA A 55 -7.07 9.87 14.98
CA ALA A 55 -8.15 9.06 14.42
C ALA A 55 -7.59 7.82 13.71
N LEU A 56 -6.50 7.98 12.92
CA LEU A 56 -5.83 6.86 12.25
C LEU A 56 -5.29 5.84 13.26
N ALA A 57 -4.70 6.29 14.37
CA ALA A 57 -4.16 5.40 15.41
C ALA A 57 -5.22 4.60 16.16
N ALA A 58 -6.48 5.02 16.09
CA ALA A 58 -7.60 4.30 16.70
C ALA A 58 -8.15 3.17 15.82
N LEU A 59 -7.70 3.06 14.55
CA LEU A 59 -8.15 1.99 13.66
C LEU A 59 -7.59 0.62 14.09
N PRO A 60 -8.33 -0.46 13.84
CA PRO A 60 -7.86 -1.81 14.14
C PRO A 60 -6.64 -2.16 13.27
N VAL A 61 -5.56 -2.60 13.91
CA VAL A 61 -4.34 -3.02 13.23
C VAL A 61 -4.54 -4.41 12.62
N LEU A 62 -4.24 -4.55 11.34
CA LEU A 62 -4.11 -5.86 10.68
C LEU A 62 -2.67 -6.36 10.87
N ARG A 63 -2.50 -7.48 11.54
CA ARG A 63 -1.19 -8.10 11.76
C ARG A 63 -0.86 -9.07 10.64
N LYS A 64 0.40 -9.11 10.20
CA LYS A 64 0.84 -10.04 9.15
C LYS A 64 0.58 -11.50 9.54
N GLY A 65 0.72 -11.86 10.82
CA GLY A 65 0.45 -13.21 11.31
C GLY A 65 -0.99 -13.68 11.10
N ASP A 66 -1.95 -12.75 11.06
CA ASP A 66 -3.37 -13.08 10.86
C ASP A 66 -3.71 -13.31 9.38
N LEU A 67 -2.85 -12.85 8.45
CA LEU A 67 -3.15 -12.88 7.00
C LEU A 67 -3.32 -14.29 6.46
N LYS A 68 -2.55 -15.26 6.96
CA LYS A 68 -2.66 -16.66 6.53
C LYS A 68 -4.10 -17.19 6.71
N ASP A 69 -4.64 -17.04 7.90
CA ASP A 69 -5.97 -17.54 8.24
C ASP A 69 -7.06 -16.76 7.51
N ILE A 70 -6.88 -15.44 7.40
CA ILE A 70 -7.80 -14.56 6.67
C ILE A 70 -7.85 -14.94 5.18
N GLN A 71 -6.70 -15.20 4.56
CA GLN A 71 -6.63 -15.60 3.15
C GLN A 71 -7.18 -17.02 2.92
N GLN A 72 -6.95 -17.94 3.86
CA GLN A 72 -7.53 -19.28 3.81
C GLN A 72 -9.05 -19.27 3.94
N ALA A 73 -9.57 -18.44 4.82
CA ALA A 73 -11.02 -18.30 5.01
C ALA A 73 -11.74 -17.68 3.81
N ARG A 74 -11.06 -16.80 3.06
CA ARG A 74 -11.61 -16.13 1.86
C ARG A 74 -10.52 -16.01 0.78
N PRO A 75 -10.25 -17.09 0.01
CA PRO A 75 -9.22 -17.06 -1.04
C PRO A 75 -9.53 -16.07 -2.17
N PRO A 76 -8.49 -15.55 -2.86
CA PRO A 76 -7.07 -15.74 -2.56
C PRO A 76 -6.51 -14.74 -1.54
N PHE A 77 -7.14 -13.58 -1.30
CA PHE A 77 -6.55 -12.45 -0.58
C PHE A 77 -7.33 -12.02 0.67
N GLY A 78 -8.22 -12.85 1.20
CA GLY A 78 -9.01 -12.51 2.39
C GLY A 78 -10.05 -11.40 2.18
N GLY A 79 -10.36 -11.06 0.91
CA GLY A 79 -11.20 -9.90 0.59
C GLY A 79 -10.54 -8.55 0.88
N LEU A 80 -9.21 -8.50 0.98
CA LEU A 80 -8.45 -7.29 1.35
C LEU A 80 -7.97 -6.46 0.15
N THR A 81 -8.11 -6.98 -1.09
CA THR A 81 -7.73 -6.27 -2.32
C THR A 81 -8.90 -5.47 -2.88
N THR A 82 -8.56 -4.33 -3.48
CA THR A 82 -9.55 -3.45 -4.15
C THR A 82 -9.64 -3.70 -5.65
N VAL A 83 -8.82 -4.61 -6.18
CA VAL A 83 -8.79 -4.98 -7.60
C VAL A 83 -8.93 -6.50 -7.75
N GLU A 84 -9.52 -6.91 -8.86
CA GLU A 84 -9.66 -8.32 -9.22
C GLU A 84 -8.30 -8.97 -9.47
N PRO A 85 -8.13 -10.27 -9.13
CA PRO A 85 -6.85 -10.97 -9.30
C PRO A 85 -6.26 -10.86 -10.70
N GLY A 86 -7.08 -10.93 -11.76
CA GLY A 86 -6.63 -10.84 -13.15
C GLY A 86 -6.14 -9.45 -13.59
N ARG A 87 -6.26 -8.44 -12.73
CA ARG A 87 -5.80 -7.06 -12.97
C ARG A 87 -4.56 -6.69 -12.16
N LEU A 88 -4.00 -7.64 -11.42
CA LEU A 88 -2.75 -7.45 -10.68
C LEU A 88 -1.55 -7.43 -11.64
N GLY A 89 -0.53 -6.67 -11.29
CA GLY A 89 0.74 -6.66 -12.01
C GLY A 89 1.53 -7.95 -11.77
N ARG A 90 1.62 -8.36 -10.50
CA ARG A 90 2.29 -9.58 -10.06
C ARG A 90 1.63 -10.13 -8.81
N LEU A 91 1.91 -11.40 -8.54
CA LEU A 91 1.55 -12.06 -7.29
C LEU A 91 2.81 -12.68 -6.68
N PHE A 92 3.15 -12.23 -5.49
CA PHE A 92 4.21 -12.84 -4.70
C PHE A 92 3.63 -13.71 -3.60
N MET A 93 4.45 -14.60 -3.09
CA MET A 93 4.12 -15.41 -1.92
C MET A 93 5.29 -15.35 -0.95
N SER A 94 5.01 -14.95 0.28
CA SER A 94 5.98 -14.99 1.37
C SER A 94 5.85 -16.29 2.17
N PRO A 95 6.93 -16.72 2.88
CA PRO A 95 6.83 -17.91 3.75
C PRO A 95 5.68 -17.76 4.74
N GLY A 96 4.79 -18.82 4.77
CA GLY A 96 3.65 -18.75 5.66
C GLY A 96 2.45 -19.62 5.28
N PRO A 97 2.09 -19.93 4.03
CA PRO A 97 2.15 -19.13 2.81
C PRO A 97 1.18 -17.94 2.88
N ILE A 98 1.68 -16.75 2.58
CA ILE A 98 0.88 -15.52 2.53
C ILE A 98 1.05 -14.92 1.14
N PHE A 99 -0.06 -14.64 0.46
CA PHE A 99 -0.05 -13.99 -0.85
C PHE A 99 0.08 -12.49 -0.70
N ASP A 100 1.02 -11.91 -1.44
CA ASP A 100 1.32 -10.48 -1.49
C ASP A 100 1.02 -9.95 -2.92
N PRO A 101 -0.20 -9.45 -3.19
CA PRO A 101 -0.58 -8.95 -4.50
C PRO A 101 0.05 -7.59 -4.79
N GLU A 102 0.61 -7.44 -5.99
CA GLU A 102 1.16 -6.20 -6.50
C GLU A 102 0.20 -5.55 -7.49
N GLY A 103 -0.12 -4.27 -7.29
CA GLY A 103 -0.92 -3.49 -8.24
C GLY A 103 -0.19 -3.27 -9.57
N ALA A 104 -0.96 -3.13 -10.64
CA ALA A 104 -0.42 -2.70 -11.93
C ALA A 104 -0.08 -1.20 -11.88
N GLY A 105 1.11 -0.82 -12.38
CA GLY A 105 1.59 0.56 -12.42
C GLY A 105 3.11 0.63 -12.44
N ASP A 106 3.64 1.84 -12.63
CA ASP A 106 5.08 2.04 -12.79
C ASP A 106 5.86 1.95 -11.47
N ASP A 107 5.23 2.29 -10.34
CA ASP A 107 5.86 2.27 -9.02
C ASP A 107 4.88 1.83 -7.92
N PRO A 108 4.35 0.59 -7.99
CA PRO A 108 3.32 0.11 -7.06
C PRO A 108 3.81 0.07 -5.61
N TRP A 109 5.09 -0.18 -5.39
CA TRP A 109 5.73 -0.23 -4.07
C TRP A 109 6.26 1.13 -3.59
N ARG A 110 6.18 2.17 -4.45
CA ARG A 110 6.65 3.54 -4.16
C ARG A 110 8.13 3.60 -3.77
N VAL A 111 8.95 2.82 -4.44
CA VAL A 111 10.42 2.76 -4.21
C VAL A 111 11.21 3.70 -5.09
N ALA A 112 10.61 4.32 -6.10
CA ALA A 112 11.31 5.19 -7.07
C ALA A 112 12.10 6.32 -6.39
N ARG A 113 11.54 6.95 -5.35
CA ARG A 113 12.25 7.99 -4.59
C ARG A 113 13.46 7.44 -3.84
N ALA A 114 13.35 6.25 -3.24
CA ALA A 114 14.46 5.61 -2.55
C ALA A 114 15.59 5.26 -3.52
N LEU A 115 15.26 4.73 -4.70
CA LEU A 115 16.23 4.44 -5.75
C LEU A 115 16.90 5.71 -6.26
N HIS A 116 16.13 6.78 -6.50
CA HIS A 116 16.68 8.08 -6.88
C HIS A 116 17.63 8.65 -5.82
N ALA A 117 17.25 8.56 -4.52
CA ALA A 117 18.10 9.01 -3.42
C ALA A 117 19.37 8.18 -3.31
N ALA A 118 19.33 6.89 -3.64
CA ALA A 118 20.49 6.02 -3.74
C ALA A 118 21.39 6.31 -4.96
N GLY A 119 20.99 7.23 -5.84
CA GLY A 119 21.78 7.66 -6.99
C GLY A 119 21.39 7.00 -8.30
N ILE A 120 20.43 6.07 -8.33
CA ILE A 120 19.99 5.40 -9.55
C ILE A 120 19.25 6.39 -10.46
N ARG A 121 19.57 6.37 -11.76
CA ARG A 121 19.03 7.29 -12.77
C ARG A 121 18.57 6.51 -14.00
N PRO A 122 17.69 7.10 -14.84
CA PRO A 122 17.37 6.53 -16.15
C PRO A 122 18.64 6.27 -16.98
N GLY A 123 18.74 5.04 -17.50
CA GLY A 123 19.91 4.59 -18.25
C GLY A 123 20.94 3.80 -17.43
N ASP A 124 20.83 3.77 -16.10
CA ASP A 124 21.70 2.93 -15.28
C ASP A 124 21.35 1.44 -15.46
N VAL A 125 22.37 0.60 -15.39
CA VAL A 125 22.20 -0.85 -15.38
C VAL A 125 22.11 -1.33 -13.95
N VAL A 126 21.00 -1.95 -13.59
CA VAL A 126 20.74 -2.45 -12.24
C VAL A 126 20.58 -3.95 -12.27
N GLN A 127 21.35 -4.66 -11.45
CA GLN A 127 21.19 -6.09 -11.26
C GLN A 127 20.27 -6.35 -10.07
N ASN A 128 19.14 -7.04 -10.30
CA ASN A 128 18.29 -7.54 -9.24
C ASN A 128 18.73 -8.96 -8.84
N CYS A 129 19.06 -9.14 -7.56
CA CYS A 129 19.53 -10.41 -7.00
C CYS A 129 18.44 -11.12 -6.18
N PHE A 130 17.18 -10.80 -6.34
CA PHE A 130 16.08 -11.53 -5.70
C PHE A 130 15.99 -12.95 -6.22
N GLY A 131 15.75 -13.87 -5.31
CA GLY A 131 15.68 -15.29 -5.66
C GLY A 131 14.28 -15.73 -6.08
N TYR A 132 13.64 -15.23 -7.02
CA TYR A 132 12.28 -15.54 -7.56
C TYR A 132 11.83 -17.01 -7.51
N HIS A 133 12.08 -17.72 -6.43
CA HIS A 133 11.83 -19.15 -6.30
C HIS A 133 10.63 -19.50 -5.37
N LEU A 134 9.88 -18.50 -4.93
CA LEU A 134 8.65 -18.66 -4.14
C LEU A 134 7.46 -18.12 -4.90
#